data_597180ab9db5b030bf7fa0c6c7b6bdaa
#
_entry.id   597180ab9db5b030bf7fa0c6c7b6bdaa
#
_cell.length_a   1.000
_cell.length_b   1.000
_cell.length_c   1.000
_cell.angle_alpha   90.00
_cell.angle_beta   90.00
_cell.angle_gamma   90.00
#
_symmetry.space_group_name_H-M   'P 1'
#
loop_
_entity.id
_entity.type
_entity.pdbx_description
1 polymer ?
#
loop_
_entity_poly.entity_id
_entity_poly.type
_entity_poly.pdbx_seq_one_letter_code
_entity_poly.pdbx_strand_id
1 'polypeptide(L)'
;MENNIKRSKKFFTQKKNPTLIYVGIGLIAVGVILYIFGNFIFWRIAPLVAVAGVVCLIVSKSLTVSDSEIDLLRTELLREMDKEAYGCFKFTKSETEQERHLVSGFDFTKPDAPCTKGKEGKLYTRYVYAASLTLTNNRLCYGIKEYDSHVEDSAENPSLKIYTFPIQNVIGFELEKNEMEFGDLKPVMVYANVTINDGKTYKFLMQDDSDIDTLAVRRDKRFKKNIKTEE
;
A
#
# COMPACT_ATOMS: atom_id res chain seq x y z
N MET A 1 -13.63 8.96 -0.85
CA MET A 1 -13.55 7.52 -0.53
C MET A 1 -14.18 6.64 -1.60
N GLU A 2 -15.43 6.81 -1.99
CA GLU A 2 -16.13 5.99 -3.02
C GLU A 2 -15.35 5.83 -4.35
N ASN A 3 -14.72 6.89 -4.85
CA ASN A 3 -13.91 6.85 -6.07
C ASN A 3 -12.67 5.96 -5.92
N ASN A 4 -12.06 5.91 -4.75
CA ASN A 4 -10.86 5.13 -4.48
C ASN A 4 -11.18 3.62 -4.43
N ILE A 5 -12.34 3.27 -3.87
CA ILE A 5 -12.83 1.89 -3.80
C ILE A 5 -13.15 1.35 -5.19
N LYS A 6 -13.83 2.15 -6.03
CA LYS A 6 -14.10 1.78 -7.43
C LYS A 6 -12.80 1.56 -8.21
N ARG A 7 -11.77 2.38 -7.97
CA ARG A 7 -10.44 2.23 -8.58
C ARG A 7 -9.73 0.98 -8.10
N SER A 8 -9.76 0.71 -6.79
CA SER A 8 -9.16 -0.49 -6.23
C SER A 8 -9.83 -1.75 -6.78
N LYS A 9 -11.16 -1.87 -6.71
CA LYS A 9 -11.89 -2.99 -7.32
C LYS A 9 -11.50 -3.18 -8.77
N LYS A 10 -11.41 -2.09 -9.53
CA LYS A 10 -11.02 -2.12 -10.93
C LYS A 10 -9.59 -2.62 -11.12
N PHE A 11 -8.64 -2.24 -10.28
CA PHE A 11 -7.25 -2.70 -10.35
C PHE A 11 -7.15 -4.22 -10.23
N PHE A 12 -7.82 -4.82 -9.25
CA PHE A 12 -7.76 -6.26 -9.00
C PHE A 12 -8.62 -7.09 -9.97
N THR A 13 -9.66 -6.51 -10.56
CA THR A 13 -10.56 -7.20 -11.51
C THR A 13 -10.18 -6.97 -12.96
N GLN A 14 -9.29 -6.01 -13.25
CA GLN A 14 -8.92 -5.72 -14.64
C GLN A 14 -8.13 -6.90 -15.23
N LYS A 15 -8.82 -7.65 -16.10
CA LYS A 15 -8.14 -8.48 -17.06
C LYS A 15 -7.47 -7.52 -18.05
N LYS A 16 -6.14 -7.52 -18.09
CA LYS A 16 -5.40 -6.83 -19.16
C LYS A 16 -5.95 -7.34 -20.48
N ASN A 17 -6.75 -6.54 -21.14
CA ASN A 17 -7.31 -6.91 -22.43
C ASN A 17 -6.42 -6.28 -23.51
N PRO A 18 -5.32 -6.97 -23.92
CA PRO A 18 -4.37 -6.44 -24.90
C PRO A 18 -5.05 -6.22 -26.25
N THR A 19 -6.19 -6.89 -26.48
CA THR A 19 -6.95 -6.84 -27.72
C THR A 19 -7.34 -5.41 -28.10
N LEU A 20 -7.80 -4.59 -27.17
CA LEU A 20 -8.14 -3.19 -27.45
C LEU A 20 -6.94 -2.34 -27.85
N ILE A 21 -5.77 -2.64 -27.30
CA ILE A 21 -4.52 -1.95 -27.68
C ILE A 21 -4.12 -2.35 -29.10
N TYR A 22 -4.13 -3.65 -29.41
CA TYR A 22 -3.79 -4.14 -30.75
C TYR A 22 -4.78 -3.65 -31.80
N VAL A 23 -6.08 -3.65 -31.49
CA VAL A 23 -7.11 -3.09 -32.36
C VAL A 23 -6.88 -1.60 -32.59
N GLY A 24 -6.58 -0.83 -31.54
CA GLY A 24 -6.30 0.60 -31.67
C GLY A 24 -5.09 0.88 -32.55
N ILE A 25 -3.98 0.17 -32.35
CA ILE A 25 -2.77 0.28 -33.16
C ILE A 25 -3.06 -0.13 -34.61
N GLY A 26 -3.78 -1.24 -34.81
CA GLY A 26 -4.17 -1.72 -36.14
C GLY A 26 -5.02 -0.70 -36.92
N LEU A 27 -6.01 -0.09 -36.28
CA LEU A 27 -6.84 0.94 -36.89
C LEU A 27 -6.03 2.19 -37.28
N ILE A 28 -5.10 2.63 -36.44
CA ILE A 28 -4.21 3.75 -36.80
C ILE A 28 -3.35 3.40 -38.03
N ALA A 29 -2.75 2.21 -38.05
CA ALA A 29 -1.93 1.76 -39.16
C ALA A 29 -2.75 1.69 -40.46
N VAL A 30 -3.95 1.13 -40.41
CA VAL A 30 -4.86 1.08 -41.54
C VAL A 30 -5.24 2.49 -42.02
N GLY A 31 -5.56 3.39 -41.09
CA GLY A 31 -5.86 4.79 -41.40
C GLY A 31 -4.70 5.48 -42.14
N VAL A 32 -3.46 5.27 -41.69
CA VAL A 32 -2.26 5.83 -42.31
C VAL A 32 -2.07 5.26 -43.73
N ILE A 33 -2.22 3.94 -43.90
CA ILE A 33 -2.09 3.27 -45.21
C ILE A 33 -3.15 3.78 -46.20
N LEU A 34 -4.41 3.89 -45.78
CA LEU A 34 -5.49 4.43 -46.59
C LEU A 34 -5.26 5.90 -46.95
N TYR A 35 -4.62 6.66 -46.11
CA TYR A 35 -4.29 8.06 -46.39
C TYR A 35 -3.19 8.19 -47.47
N ILE A 36 -2.16 7.31 -47.41
CA ILE A 36 -1.01 7.37 -48.33
C ILE A 36 -1.33 6.75 -49.70
N PHE A 37 -2.01 5.61 -49.73
CA PHE A 37 -2.22 4.81 -50.93
C PHE A 37 -3.66 4.81 -51.44
N GLY A 38 -4.59 5.48 -50.72
CA GLY A 38 -6.01 5.46 -51.06
C GLY A 38 -6.37 6.46 -52.16
N ASN A 39 -7.49 6.16 -52.86
CA ASN A 39 -8.13 7.09 -53.78
C ASN A 39 -8.88 8.19 -53.01
N PHE A 40 -9.39 9.21 -53.73
CA PHE A 40 -10.08 10.37 -53.17
C PHE A 40 -11.15 10.04 -52.08
N ILE A 41 -11.88 8.93 -52.23
CA ILE A 41 -12.88 8.46 -51.28
C ILE A 41 -12.22 7.97 -50.00
N PHE A 42 -11.15 7.18 -50.10
CA PHE A 42 -10.41 6.67 -48.95
C PHE A 42 -9.69 7.76 -48.18
N TRP A 43 -9.28 8.82 -48.84
CA TRP A 43 -8.64 9.99 -48.21
C TRP A 43 -9.55 10.68 -47.20
N ARG A 44 -10.89 10.67 -47.45
CA ARG A 44 -11.89 11.21 -46.48
C ARG A 44 -12.17 10.28 -45.30
N ILE A 45 -12.06 8.96 -45.52
CA ILE A 45 -12.36 7.96 -44.48
C ILE A 45 -11.14 7.69 -43.60
N ALA A 46 -9.92 7.80 -44.10
CA ALA A 46 -8.68 7.51 -43.44
C ALA A 46 -8.53 8.25 -42.06
N PRO A 47 -8.82 9.57 -41.97
CA PRO A 47 -8.77 10.27 -40.68
C PRO A 47 -9.76 9.73 -39.65
N LEU A 48 -10.96 9.32 -40.07
CA LEU A 48 -11.98 8.76 -39.19
C LEU A 48 -11.54 7.43 -38.58
N VAL A 49 -10.91 6.57 -39.43
CA VAL A 49 -10.37 5.28 -38.98
C VAL A 49 -9.20 5.49 -38.00
N ALA A 50 -8.32 6.44 -38.28
CA ALA A 50 -7.21 6.77 -37.37
C ALA A 50 -7.73 7.33 -36.04
N VAL A 51 -8.72 8.23 -36.06
CA VAL A 51 -9.36 8.77 -34.83
C VAL A 51 -10.02 7.64 -34.04
N ALA A 52 -10.73 6.71 -34.67
CA ALA A 52 -11.30 5.54 -33.99
C ALA A 52 -10.21 4.71 -33.28
N GLY A 53 -9.06 4.53 -33.92
CA GLY A 53 -7.89 3.86 -33.31
C GLY A 53 -7.37 4.60 -32.08
N VAL A 54 -7.24 5.93 -32.16
CA VAL A 54 -6.84 6.77 -31.03
C VAL A 54 -7.85 6.68 -29.88
N VAL A 55 -9.15 6.71 -30.18
CA VAL A 55 -10.22 6.54 -29.17
C VAL A 55 -10.10 5.18 -28.48
N CYS A 56 -9.86 4.09 -29.24
CA CYS A 56 -9.64 2.76 -28.67
C CYS A 56 -8.44 2.75 -27.70
N LEU A 57 -7.35 3.41 -28.03
CA LEU A 57 -6.17 3.52 -27.15
C LEU A 57 -6.48 4.33 -25.88
N ILE A 58 -7.18 5.46 -26.01
CA ILE A 58 -7.58 6.29 -24.87
C ILE A 58 -8.51 5.50 -23.95
N VAL A 59 -9.52 4.83 -24.50
CA VAL A 59 -10.44 3.97 -23.73
C VAL A 59 -9.70 2.84 -23.05
N SER A 60 -8.79 2.16 -23.76
CA SER A 60 -7.96 1.11 -23.16
C SER A 60 -7.14 1.62 -21.98
N LYS A 61 -6.54 2.81 -22.10
CA LYS A 61 -5.76 3.44 -21.04
C LYS A 61 -6.66 3.89 -19.86
N SER A 62 -7.83 4.46 -20.14
CA SER A 62 -8.79 4.90 -19.11
C SER A 62 -9.44 3.74 -18.36
N LEU A 63 -9.43 2.54 -18.97
CA LEU A 63 -9.91 1.31 -18.34
C LEU A 63 -8.87 0.67 -17.40
N THR A 64 -7.61 1.07 -17.42
CA THR A 64 -6.55 0.52 -16.56
C THR A 64 -6.26 1.47 -15.41
N VAL A 65 -6.23 0.93 -14.19
CA VAL A 65 -5.72 1.63 -13.00
C VAL A 65 -4.22 1.37 -12.92
N SER A 66 -3.44 2.39 -12.63
CA SER A 66 -1.99 2.28 -12.54
C SER A 66 -1.55 1.86 -11.14
N ASP A 67 -0.34 1.29 -11.03
CA ASP A 67 0.29 0.96 -9.76
C ASP A 67 0.41 2.19 -8.86
N SER A 68 0.75 3.35 -9.44
CA SER A 68 0.86 4.63 -8.71
C SER A 68 -0.47 5.12 -8.11
N GLU A 69 -1.62 4.80 -8.70
CA GLU A 69 -2.93 5.15 -8.13
C GLU A 69 -3.24 4.31 -6.88
N ILE A 70 -2.78 3.05 -6.85
CA ILE A 70 -2.92 2.20 -5.66
C ILE A 70 -1.95 2.63 -4.56
N ASP A 71 -0.73 3.02 -4.91
CA ASP A 71 0.23 3.56 -3.95
C ASP A 71 -0.23 4.91 -3.37
N LEU A 72 -0.90 5.74 -4.17
CA LEU A 72 -1.52 6.98 -3.69
C LEU A 72 -2.63 6.69 -2.67
N LEU A 73 -3.51 5.72 -2.94
CA LEU A 73 -4.54 5.28 -2.01
C LEU A 73 -3.92 4.87 -0.66
N ARG A 74 -2.87 4.06 -0.69
CA ARG A 74 -2.13 3.64 0.50
C ARG A 74 -1.60 4.83 1.30
N THR A 75 -1.06 5.83 0.62
CA THR A 75 -0.52 7.06 1.24
C THR A 75 -1.63 7.91 1.88
N GLU A 76 -2.80 8.00 1.24
CA GLU A 76 -3.96 8.69 1.79
C GLU A 76 -4.46 8.01 3.06
N LEU A 77 -4.60 6.68 3.05
CA LEU A 77 -5.00 5.89 4.20
C LEU A 77 -4.03 6.05 5.37
N LEU A 78 -2.72 6.07 5.09
CA LEU A 78 -1.70 6.32 6.10
C LEU A 78 -1.87 7.69 6.76
N ARG A 79 -2.13 8.72 5.97
CA ARG A 79 -2.32 10.08 6.48
C ARG A 79 -3.58 10.23 7.34
N GLU A 80 -4.66 9.56 6.97
CA GLU A 80 -5.91 9.54 7.75
C GLU A 80 -5.70 8.82 9.09
N MET A 81 -5.16 7.60 9.04
CA MET A 81 -4.86 6.81 10.23
C MET A 81 -3.93 7.56 11.19
N ASP A 82 -2.91 8.23 10.65
CA ASP A 82 -1.95 8.97 11.44
C ASP A 82 -2.59 10.09 12.26
N LYS A 83 -3.50 10.85 11.67
CA LYS A 83 -4.25 11.90 12.39
C LYS A 83 -5.11 11.31 13.50
N GLU A 84 -5.79 10.18 13.20
CA GLU A 84 -6.66 9.49 14.15
C GLU A 84 -5.84 8.92 15.32
N ALA A 85 -4.74 8.23 15.03
CA ALA A 85 -3.85 7.64 16.04
C ALA A 85 -3.21 8.70 16.94
N TYR A 86 -2.74 9.81 16.37
CA TYR A 86 -2.14 10.91 17.12
C TYR A 86 -3.12 11.50 18.13
N GLY A 87 -4.38 11.69 17.74
CA GLY A 87 -5.43 12.15 18.65
C GLY A 87 -5.72 11.17 19.79
N CYS A 88 -5.61 9.86 19.51
CA CYS A 88 -5.85 8.80 20.49
C CYS A 88 -4.70 8.63 21.48
N PHE A 89 -3.45 8.86 21.08
CA PHE A 89 -2.29 8.70 21.96
C PHE A 89 -2.24 9.72 23.11
N LYS A 90 -2.88 10.88 22.97
CA LYS A 90 -2.98 11.93 23.99
C LYS A 90 -1.63 12.26 24.62
N PHE A 91 -0.66 12.61 23.80
CA PHE A 91 0.69 12.97 24.27
C PHE A 91 0.66 14.16 25.25
N THR A 92 1.43 14.07 26.31
CA THR A 92 1.60 15.15 27.29
C THR A 92 2.68 16.13 26.86
N LYS A 93 2.70 17.34 27.42
CA LYS A 93 3.74 18.35 27.13
C LYS A 93 5.15 17.88 27.47
N SER A 94 5.30 16.95 28.40
CA SER A 94 6.58 16.35 28.79
C SER A 94 7.10 15.30 27.79
N GLU A 95 6.25 14.83 26.86
CA GLU A 95 6.59 13.87 25.81
C GLU A 95 7.04 14.58 24.52
N THR A 96 7.94 15.57 24.62
CA THR A 96 8.37 16.41 23.50
C THR A 96 9.32 15.71 22.53
N GLU A 97 10.05 14.69 22.98
CA GLU A 97 10.94 13.90 22.14
C GLU A 97 10.19 12.69 21.57
N GLN A 98 9.52 12.91 20.44
CA GLN A 98 8.78 11.86 19.78
C GLN A 98 9.54 11.39 18.55
N GLU A 99 9.99 10.14 18.57
CA GLU A 99 10.38 9.45 17.35
C GLU A 99 9.17 8.72 16.80
N ARG A 100 8.78 9.08 15.57
CA ARG A 100 7.57 8.60 14.94
C ARG A 100 7.89 7.91 13.62
N HIS A 101 7.45 6.68 13.49
CA HIS A 101 7.59 5.89 12.29
C HIS A 101 6.21 5.57 11.73
N LEU A 102 5.95 6.09 10.53
CA LEU A 102 4.73 5.84 9.79
C LEU A 102 5.04 4.78 8.74
N VAL A 103 4.27 3.73 8.73
CA VAL A 103 4.41 2.62 7.79
C VAL A 103 3.07 2.26 7.19
N SER A 104 3.07 1.92 5.91
CA SER A 104 1.89 1.38 5.25
C SER A 104 2.32 0.32 4.25
N GLY A 105 1.50 -0.69 4.07
CA GLY A 105 1.81 -1.80 3.19
C GLY A 105 0.57 -2.59 2.81
N PHE A 106 0.83 -3.71 2.16
CA PHE A 106 -0.19 -4.67 1.78
C PHE A 106 -0.14 -5.86 2.73
N ASP A 107 -1.30 -6.27 3.25
CA ASP A 107 -1.40 -7.40 4.17
C ASP A 107 -1.66 -8.69 3.39
N PHE A 108 -0.61 -9.49 3.23
CA PHE A 108 -0.67 -10.78 2.57
C PHE A 108 -1.00 -11.93 3.51
N THR A 109 -1.30 -11.66 4.78
CA THR A 109 -1.62 -12.72 5.77
C THR A 109 -3.05 -13.23 5.67
N LYS A 110 -3.92 -12.51 4.96
CA LYS A 110 -5.33 -12.91 4.80
C LYS A 110 -5.43 -14.09 3.82
N PRO A 111 -6.15 -15.17 4.17
CA PRO A 111 -6.16 -16.43 3.42
C PRO A 111 -6.74 -16.33 2.01
N ASP A 112 -7.60 -15.36 1.77
CA ASP A 112 -8.29 -15.11 0.50
C ASP A 112 -7.81 -13.81 -0.18
N ALA A 113 -6.62 -13.34 0.20
CA ALA A 113 -6.04 -12.15 -0.40
C ALA A 113 -5.64 -12.41 -1.87
N PRO A 114 -6.30 -11.80 -2.86
CA PRO A 114 -5.86 -11.87 -4.23
C PRO A 114 -4.50 -11.17 -4.34
N CYS A 115 -3.46 -11.91 -4.71
CA CYS A 115 -2.15 -11.33 -4.95
C CYS A 115 -1.99 -11.01 -6.44
N THR A 116 -1.68 -9.78 -6.76
CA THR A 116 -1.50 -9.31 -8.14
C THR A 116 -0.13 -8.66 -8.28
N LYS A 117 0.59 -9.03 -9.33
CA LYS A 117 1.87 -8.40 -9.67
C LYS A 117 1.64 -7.17 -10.55
N GLY A 118 2.08 -6.02 -10.08
CA GLY A 118 2.07 -4.77 -10.83
C GLY A 118 3.11 -4.73 -11.96
N LYS A 119 3.17 -3.62 -12.68
CA LYS A 119 4.08 -3.43 -13.82
C LYS A 119 5.55 -3.41 -13.41
N GLU A 120 5.84 -2.85 -12.23
CA GLU A 120 7.21 -2.74 -11.67
C GLU A 120 7.64 -4.00 -10.91
N GLY A 121 6.83 -5.06 -10.95
CA GLY A 121 7.13 -6.30 -10.23
C GLY A 121 6.67 -6.29 -8.77
N LYS A 122 6.19 -5.17 -8.26
CA LYS A 122 5.65 -5.00 -6.93
C LYS A 122 4.37 -5.83 -6.76
N LEU A 123 4.20 -6.41 -5.58
CA LEU A 123 3.04 -7.22 -5.25
C LEU A 123 1.98 -6.38 -4.56
N TYR A 124 0.73 -6.63 -4.91
CA TYR A 124 -0.45 -5.92 -4.42
C TYR A 124 -1.51 -6.89 -3.95
N THR A 125 -2.19 -6.56 -2.87
CA THR A 125 -3.43 -7.21 -2.44
C THR A 125 -4.49 -6.17 -2.12
N ARG A 126 -5.75 -6.58 -2.04
CA ARG A 126 -6.85 -5.69 -1.64
C ARG A 126 -6.76 -5.22 -0.20
N TYR A 127 -6.07 -5.97 0.65
CA TYR A 127 -5.90 -5.63 2.06
C TYR A 127 -4.71 -4.69 2.24
N VAL A 128 -4.98 -3.51 2.77
CA VAL A 128 -3.99 -2.46 3.02
C VAL A 128 -3.95 -2.18 4.52
N TYR A 129 -2.77 -2.03 5.08
CA TYR A 129 -2.63 -1.54 6.44
C TYR A 129 -1.87 -0.21 6.49
N ALA A 130 -2.22 0.57 7.49
CA ALA A 130 -1.49 1.77 7.87
C ALA A 130 -1.19 1.70 9.37
N ALA A 131 0.04 1.95 9.75
CA ALA A 131 0.48 1.87 11.14
C ALA A 131 1.39 3.04 11.52
N SER A 132 1.33 3.41 12.81
CA SER A 132 2.19 4.40 13.42
C SER A 132 2.84 3.80 14.66
N LEU A 133 4.17 3.76 14.69
CA LEU A 133 4.95 3.41 15.86
C LEU A 133 5.60 4.68 16.39
N THR A 134 5.27 5.07 17.61
CA THR A 134 5.81 6.26 18.25
C THR A 134 6.49 5.89 19.56
N LEU A 135 7.75 6.24 19.67
CA LEU A 135 8.54 6.08 20.90
C LEU A 135 8.72 7.45 21.55
N THR A 136 8.27 7.57 22.79
CA THR A 136 8.52 8.72 23.65
C THR A 136 9.52 8.36 24.74
N ASN A 137 9.88 9.33 25.59
CA ASN A 137 10.70 9.07 26.77
C ASN A 137 10.01 8.14 27.81
N ASN A 138 8.67 8.05 27.79
CA ASN A 138 7.91 7.35 28.82
C ASN A 138 7.19 6.10 28.33
N ARG A 139 6.88 6.02 27.02
CA ARG A 139 6.06 4.94 26.49
C ARG A 139 6.30 4.66 25.02
N LEU A 140 6.00 3.43 24.64
CA LEU A 140 5.88 2.97 23.27
C LEU A 140 4.39 2.95 22.88
N CYS A 141 4.04 3.66 21.82
CA CYS A 141 2.67 3.71 21.30
C CYS A 141 2.65 3.11 19.89
N TYR A 142 1.70 2.21 19.64
CA TYR A 142 1.48 1.64 18.32
C TYR A 142 0.01 1.75 17.95
N GLY A 143 -0.27 2.32 16.79
CA GLY A 143 -1.60 2.38 16.20
C GLY A 143 -1.60 1.69 14.86
N ILE A 144 -2.61 0.88 14.58
CA ILE A 144 -2.79 0.22 13.28
C ILE A 144 -4.25 0.24 12.86
N LYS A 145 -4.45 0.49 11.58
CA LYS A 145 -5.74 0.35 10.91
C LYS A 145 -5.57 -0.49 9.66
N GLU A 146 -6.40 -1.50 9.55
CA GLU A 146 -6.47 -2.38 8.40
C GLU A 146 -7.65 -1.97 7.52
N TYR A 147 -7.49 -2.06 6.22
CA TYR A 147 -8.52 -1.70 5.25
C TYR A 147 -8.68 -2.82 4.23
N ASP A 148 -9.91 -3.19 3.95
CA ASP A 148 -10.25 -3.91 2.71
C ASP A 148 -10.66 -2.87 1.66
N SER A 149 -9.83 -2.70 0.64
CA SER A 149 -10.06 -1.71 -0.42
C SER A 149 -11.27 -2.03 -1.31
N HIS A 150 -11.91 -3.19 -1.11
CA HIS A 150 -13.13 -3.59 -1.81
C HIS A 150 -14.43 -3.31 -1.04
N VAL A 151 -14.33 -2.94 0.24
CA VAL A 151 -15.49 -2.64 1.07
C VAL A 151 -15.86 -1.16 0.94
N GLU A 152 -17.14 -0.89 0.70
CA GLU A 152 -17.64 0.47 0.45
C GLU A 152 -17.94 1.23 1.75
N ASP A 153 -18.29 0.50 2.79
CA ASP A 153 -18.72 1.12 4.05
C ASP A 153 -17.53 1.21 5.02
N SER A 154 -17.31 2.41 5.54
CA SER A 154 -16.33 2.63 6.61
C SER A 154 -16.71 1.91 7.90
N ALA A 155 -17.99 1.55 8.09
CA ALA A 155 -18.48 0.78 9.22
C ALA A 155 -18.02 -0.69 9.19
N GLU A 156 -17.73 -1.24 7.99
CA GLU A 156 -17.22 -2.59 7.82
C GLU A 156 -15.68 -2.66 7.93
N ASN A 157 -14.99 -1.53 7.85
CA ASN A 157 -13.56 -1.51 8.09
C ASN A 157 -13.27 -1.57 9.59
N PRO A 158 -12.26 -2.35 10.00
CA PRO A 158 -11.89 -2.46 11.40
C PRO A 158 -11.57 -1.09 12.00
N SER A 159 -11.96 -0.90 13.26
CA SER A 159 -11.59 0.31 14.02
C SER A 159 -10.07 0.36 14.23
N LEU A 160 -9.56 1.58 14.42
CA LEU A 160 -8.17 1.79 14.81
C LEU A 160 -7.86 1.02 16.09
N LYS A 161 -6.86 0.13 16.04
CA LYS A 161 -6.33 -0.59 17.19
C LYS A 161 -5.16 0.20 17.77
N ILE A 162 -5.21 0.49 19.06
CA ILE A 162 -4.19 1.25 19.77
C ILE A 162 -3.58 0.37 20.87
N TYR A 163 -2.26 0.39 20.93
CA TYR A 163 -1.47 -0.25 21.99
C TYR A 163 -0.54 0.80 22.58
N THR A 164 -0.45 0.81 23.91
CA THR A 164 0.44 1.74 24.63
C THR A 164 1.10 0.98 25.77
N PHE A 165 2.42 1.02 25.81
CA PHE A 165 3.22 0.34 26.82
C PHE A 165 4.13 1.37 27.49
N PRO A 166 4.15 1.45 28.82
CA PRO A 166 5.21 2.16 29.55
C PRO A 166 6.57 1.61 29.12
N ILE A 167 7.54 2.48 28.84
CA ILE A 167 8.84 2.06 28.30
C ILE A 167 9.56 1.08 29.22
N GLN A 168 9.43 1.26 30.52
CA GLN A 168 10.00 0.37 31.55
C GLN A 168 9.43 -1.05 31.53
N ASN A 169 8.25 -1.24 30.94
CA ASN A 169 7.65 -2.56 30.83
C ASN A 169 8.11 -3.31 29.56
N VAL A 170 8.78 -2.64 28.66
CA VAL A 170 9.25 -3.24 27.43
C VAL A 170 10.64 -3.83 27.64
N ILE A 171 10.74 -5.15 27.64
CA ILE A 171 11.98 -5.90 27.88
C ILE A 171 12.66 -6.42 26.61
N GLY A 172 11.93 -6.44 25.49
CA GLY A 172 12.48 -6.89 24.20
C GLY A 172 11.82 -6.22 23.02
N PHE A 173 12.61 -5.99 21.97
CA PHE A 173 12.17 -5.50 20.69
C PHE A 173 12.96 -6.19 19.58
N GLU A 174 12.30 -7.02 18.78
CA GLU A 174 12.91 -7.80 17.72
C GLU A 174 12.14 -7.63 16.40
N LEU A 175 12.86 -7.68 15.29
CA LEU A 175 12.25 -7.69 13.97
C LEU A 175 12.25 -9.11 13.41
N GLU A 176 11.09 -9.50 12.88
CA GLU A 176 10.87 -10.79 12.27
C GLU A 176 10.40 -10.57 10.81
N LYS A 177 11.03 -11.28 9.87
CA LYS A 177 10.64 -11.30 8.46
C LYS A 177 10.02 -12.64 8.14
N ASN A 178 8.80 -12.63 7.62
CA ASN A 178 8.09 -13.83 7.19
C ASN A 178 7.83 -13.78 5.70
N GLU A 179 8.36 -14.74 4.97
CA GLU A 179 7.99 -14.96 3.57
C GLU A 179 6.65 -15.67 3.50
N MET A 180 5.75 -15.13 2.68
CA MET A 180 4.45 -15.73 2.38
C MET A 180 4.52 -16.34 0.98
N GLU A 181 3.84 -17.47 0.77
CA GLU A 181 3.82 -18.14 -0.54
C GLU A 181 2.48 -17.95 -1.24
N PHE A 182 2.49 -17.34 -2.42
CA PHE A 182 1.35 -17.16 -3.30
C PHE A 182 1.71 -17.64 -4.72
N GLY A 183 1.69 -18.95 -4.92
CA GLY A 183 2.17 -19.58 -6.15
C GLY A 183 3.65 -19.25 -6.36
N ASP A 184 3.97 -18.58 -7.48
CA ASP A 184 5.35 -18.17 -7.79
C ASP A 184 5.78 -16.86 -7.10
N LEU A 185 4.89 -16.23 -6.33
CA LEU A 185 5.14 -14.94 -5.69
C LEU A 185 5.45 -15.14 -4.20
N LYS A 186 6.45 -14.44 -3.70
CA LYS A 186 6.92 -14.53 -2.31
C LYS A 186 6.99 -13.15 -1.66
N PRO A 187 5.85 -12.55 -1.27
CA PRO A 187 5.86 -11.30 -0.52
C PRO A 187 6.47 -11.52 0.87
N VAL A 188 7.24 -10.55 1.33
CA VAL A 188 7.84 -10.55 2.67
C VAL A 188 7.04 -9.63 3.57
N MET A 189 6.56 -10.16 4.69
CA MET A 189 5.92 -9.39 5.75
C MET A 189 6.91 -9.16 6.88
N VAL A 190 6.97 -7.96 7.40
CA VAL A 190 7.86 -7.61 8.50
C VAL A 190 7.05 -7.26 9.73
N TYR A 191 7.48 -7.79 10.86
CA TYR A 191 6.85 -7.58 12.15
C TYR A 191 7.86 -7.06 13.17
N ALA A 192 7.40 -6.16 14.03
CA ALA A 192 8.08 -5.83 15.28
C ALA A 192 7.45 -6.66 16.40
N ASN A 193 8.24 -7.52 17.01
CA ASN A 193 7.87 -8.29 18.19
C ASN A 193 8.28 -7.49 19.42
N VAL A 194 7.30 -7.03 20.18
CA VAL A 194 7.50 -6.27 21.42
C VAL A 194 7.17 -7.15 22.60
N THR A 195 8.16 -7.48 23.41
CA THR A 195 7.98 -8.30 24.63
C THR A 195 7.91 -7.38 25.85
N ILE A 196 6.90 -7.59 26.69
CA ILE A 196 6.71 -6.84 27.93
C ILE A 196 7.02 -7.70 29.15
N ASN A 197 7.18 -7.07 30.30
CA ASN A 197 7.65 -7.67 31.55
C ASN A 197 6.74 -8.79 32.12
N ASP A 198 5.50 -8.91 31.66
CA ASP A 198 4.60 -10.03 31.99
C ASP A 198 4.84 -11.28 31.12
N GLY A 199 5.86 -11.26 30.26
CA GLY A 199 6.22 -12.33 29.36
C GLY A 199 5.39 -12.40 28.07
N LYS A 200 4.45 -11.47 27.85
CA LYS A 200 3.68 -11.43 26.61
C LYS A 200 4.45 -10.74 25.51
N THR A 201 4.38 -11.30 24.31
CA THR A 201 4.92 -10.71 23.09
C THR A 201 3.79 -10.23 22.18
N TYR A 202 3.86 -8.97 21.79
CA TYR A 202 2.95 -8.35 20.84
C TYR A 202 3.62 -8.26 19.48
N LYS A 203 2.92 -8.68 18.44
CA LYS A 203 3.40 -8.71 17.06
C LYS A 203 2.74 -7.60 16.26
N PHE A 204 3.54 -6.64 15.81
CA PHE A 204 3.07 -5.46 15.09
C PHE A 204 3.55 -5.46 13.66
N LEU A 205 2.62 -5.25 12.73
CA LEU A 205 2.95 -5.09 11.31
C LEU A 205 3.79 -3.83 11.10
N MET A 206 4.89 -4.01 10.37
CA MET A 206 5.79 -2.95 9.95
C MET A 206 5.80 -2.86 8.41
N GLN A 207 6.78 -2.22 7.82
CA GLN A 207 6.87 -2.07 6.38
C GLN A 207 7.42 -3.33 5.71
N ASP A 208 6.94 -3.63 4.51
CA ASP A 208 7.36 -4.73 3.65
C ASP A 208 8.58 -4.41 2.75
N ASP A 209 9.22 -3.25 2.97
CA ASP A 209 10.23 -2.67 2.09
C ASP A 209 11.67 -2.94 2.56
N SER A 210 12.62 -3.00 1.60
CA SER A 210 14.03 -3.33 1.83
C SER A 210 14.81 -2.31 2.69
N ASP A 211 14.31 -1.07 2.84
CA ASP A 211 14.93 -0.03 3.69
C ASP A 211 14.76 -0.26 5.20
N ILE A 212 14.01 -1.28 5.57
CA ILE A 212 13.72 -1.66 6.95
C ILE A 212 14.97 -1.97 7.78
N ASP A 213 15.98 -2.57 7.20
CA ASP A 213 17.18 -2.95 7.95
C ASP A 213 17.88 -1.72 8.54
N THR A 214 17.88 -0.60 7.83
CA THR A 214 18.46 0.68 8.31
C THR A 214 17.60 1.30 9.43
N LEU A 215 16.28 1.26 9.30
CA LEU A 215 15.35 1.76 10.31
C LEU A 215 15.36 0.86 11.55
N ALA A 216 15.44 -0.46 11.36
CA ALA A 216 15.52 -1.45 12.43
C ALA A 216 16.75 -1.24 13.31
N VAL A 217 17.91 -1.07 12.72
CA VAL A 217 19.17 -0.86 13.45
C VAL A 217 19.16 0.44 14.24
N ARG A 218 18.59 1.52 13.69
CA ARG A 218 18.45 2.80 14.40
C ARG A 218 17.49 2.72 15.58
N ARG A 219 16.35 2.03 15.41
CA ARG A 219 15.35 1.81 16.46
C ARG A 219 15.90 0.95 17.58
N ASP A 220 16.55 -0.17 17.24
CA ASP A 220 17.12 -1.08 18.22
C ASP A 220 18.18 -0.39 19.09
N LYS A 221 19.05 0.44 18.49
CA LYS A 221 20.06 1.23 19.22
C LYS A 221 19.44 2.23 20.21
N ARG A 222 18.38 2.95 19.79
CA ARG A 222 17.70 3.92 20.66
C ARG A 222 16.90 3.23 21.76
N PHE A 223 16.23 2.16 21.41
CA PHE A 223 15.45 1.36 22.32
C PHE A 223 16.33 0.76 23.43
N LYS A 224 17.44 0.14 23.06
CA LYS A 224 18.43 -0.38 24.01
C LYS A 224 19.07 0.72 24.85
N LYS A 225 19.25 1.93 24.31
CA LYS A 225 19.79 3.06 25.07
C LYS A 225 18.81 3.52 26.16
N ASN A 226 17.51 3.56 25.87
CA ASN A 226 16.49 3.98 26.83
C ASN A 226 16.28 2.95 27.97
N ILE A 227 16.42 1.63 27.67
CA ILE A 227 16.37 0.58 28.68
C ILE A 227 17.59 0.62 29.61
N LYS A 228 18.80 0.93 29.08
CA LYS A 228 20.03 0.98 29.87
C LYS A 228 20.21 2.22 30.77
N THR A 229 19.39 3.24 30.61
CA THR A 229 19.50 4.49 31.41
C THR A 229 18.79 4.37 32.76
N GLU A 230 18.09 3.26 33.01
CA GLU A 230 17.38 2.98 34.26
C GLU A 230 18.07 1.94 35.18
N GLU A 231 19.27 1.44 34.80
CA GLU A 231 20.18 0.68 35.68
C GLU A 231 21.22 1.62 36.36
#